data_9bceb5d6dd52c8b468d72f6230ef494a
#
_entry.id   9bceb5d6dd52c8b468d72f6230ef494a
#
_cell.length_a   1.000
_cell.length_b   1.000
_cell.length_c   1.000
_cell.angle_alpha   90.00
_cell.angle_beta   90.00
_cell.angle_gamma   90.00
#
_symmetry.space_group_name_H-M   'P 1'
#
loop_
_entity.id
_entity.type
_entity.pdbx_description
1 polymer ?
#
loop_
_entity_poly.entity_id
_entity_poly.type
_entity_poly.pdbx_seq_one_letter_code
_entity_poly.pdbx_strand_id
1 'polypeptide(L)'
;MKPKQVKQILLSEIKKVSDRADEFCLNPGKCFVRKRKLSFETVIRGIIGMESKSLTNELIDMFDSSPEMPSASAFVQQRSKIKPDAFKTIFESFTSKITTKKSDMLRILAVDGSDVQIATNPGDSTSYHSGSNGQKPYNLLHLNALYDLEHHIYTDAVIQGRLNWNEHSALQEMVDKSDISKALVVADRGYESYNNMAHIQEKGWYFLIRIKDGKNGIKQGLDLPDRDEFDEKINLQLTRKQTKETKELFKRKNYYKFVPSTTSFEYLPLKSKKNDPAVFYELNFRIVRFKVTDELYETVLTNLDEDIYPPEKLRELYASRWGIETSFRDLKYTVGMLDFHSKKVMCIHQEIYAHLIMYNFAEMITSHIVIEKKQRKYTYKANFSIAAHMCRLFYRGKATSPNLETIIARHIIPVRNDRHRKRNLTIKVFHGFLYRVA
;
A
#
# COMPACT_ATOMS: atom_id res chain seq x y z
N MET A 1 13.56 15.54 -6.95
CA MET A 1 14.30 15.12 -8.19
C MET A 1 13.71 15.79 -9.41
N LYS A 2 14.54 16.23 -10.40
CA LYS A 2 14.02 16.82 -11.66
C LYS A 2 13.26 15.78 -12.48
N PRO A 3 12.18 16.14 -13.21
CA PRO A 3 11.36 15.20 -13.98
C PRO A 3 12.15 14.29 -14.94
N LYS A 4 13.16 14.83 -15.64
CA LYS A 4 14.04 14.05 -16.52
C LYS A 4 14.80 12.95 -15.78
N GLN A 5 15.27 13.21 -14.55
CA GLN A 5 15.98 12.22 -13.73
C GLN A 5 15.05 11.08 -13.31
N VAL A 6 13.83 11.42 -12.85
CA VAL A 6 12.82 10.43 -12.48
C VAL A 6 12.48 9.51 -13.67
N LYS A 7 12.27 10.09 -14.86
CA LYS A 7 12.04 9.34 -16.09
C LYS A 7 13.22 8.43 -16.46
N GLN A 8 14.45 8.94 -16.38
CA GLN A 8 15.66 8.14 -16.67
C GLN A 8 15.82 6.95 -15.73
N ILE A 9 15.54 7.13 -14.42
CA ILE A 9 15.54 6.04 -13.45
C ILE A 9 14.53 4.98 -13.85
N LEU A 10 13.27 5.36 -14.11
CA LEU A 10 12.22 4.40 -14.48
C LEU A 10 12.61 3.63 -15.75
N LEU A 11 13.04 4.33 -16.79
CA LEU A 11 13.45 3.68 -18.05
C LEU A 11 14.67 2.76 -17.86
N SER A 12 15.61 3.12 -16.99
CA SER A 12 16.76 2.27 -16.63
C SER A 12 16.32 0.98 -15.93
N GLU A 13 15.35 1.06 -14.99
CA GLU A 13 14.87 -0.15 -14.30
C GLU A 13 14.06 -1.06 -15.23
N ILE A 14 13.24 -0.48 -16.11
CA ILE A 14 12.56 -1.24 -17.17
C ILE A 14 13.60 -1.97 -18.06
N LYS A 15 14.68 -1.26 -18.45
CA LYS A 15 15.73 -1.85 -19.28
C LYS A 15 16.42 -3.02 -18.57
N LYS A 16 16.81 -2.88 -17.30
CA LYS A 16 17.45 -3.94 -16.51
C LYS A 16 16.60 -5.20 -16.41
N VAL A 17 15.28 -5.06 -16.20
CA VAL A 17 14.35 -6.19 -16.19
C VAL A 17 14.23 -6.79 -17.59
N SER A 18 14.21 -5.96 -18.63
CA SER A 18 14.13 -6.40 -20.02
C SER A 18 15.39 -7.16 -20.48
N ASP A 19 16.56 -6.80 -19.98
CA ASP A 19 17.82 -7.49 -20.27
C ASP A 19 17.86 -8.91 -19.65
N ARG A 20 17.00 -9.15 -18.66
CA ARG A 20 16.78 -10.46 -18.00
C ARG A 20 15.40 -11.05 -18.33
N ALA A 21 14.87 -10.81 -19.53
CA ALA A 21 13.50 -11.16 -19.92
C ALA A 21 13.17 -12.65 -19.66
N ASP A 22 14.13 -13.56 -19.82
CA ASP A 22 13.91 -15.01 -19.61
C ASP A 22 13.49 -15.35 -18.18
N GLU A 23 13.96 -14.62 -17.17
CA GLU A 23 13.57 -14.83 -15.77
C GLU A 23 12.08 -14.51 -15.56
N PHE A 24 11.57 -13.54 -16.29
CA PHE A 24 10.22 -12.99 -16.20
C PHE A 24 9.27 -13.53 -17.28
N CYS A 25 9.69 -14.49 -18.07
CA CYS A 25 8.84 -15.15 -19.07
C CYS A 25 8.24 -16.45 -18.53
N LEU A 26 6.99 -16.76 -18.94
CA LEU A 26 6.35 -18.04 -18.60
C LEU A 26 7.09 -19.24 -19.20
N ASN A 27 7.72 -19.05 -20.36
CA ASN A 27 8.51 -20.07 -21.07
C ASN A 27 9.89 -19.48 -21.42
N PRO A 28 10.88 -19.56 -20.51
CA PRO A 28 12.24 -19.11 -20.74
C PRO A 28 12.84 -19.71 -22.02
N GLY A 29 13.63 -18.95 -22.76
CA GLY A 29 14.25 -19.37 -24.01
C GLY A 29 13.32 -19.53 -25.22
N LYS A 30 11.99 -19.38 -25.03
CA LYS A 30 10.99 -19.47 -26.13
C LYS A 30 10.21 -18.17 -26.36
N CYS A 31 10.16 -17.28 -25.36
CA CYS A 31 9.45 -16.01 -25.45
C CYS A 31 10.40 -14.89 -25.86
N PHE A 32 9.91 -13.98 -26.70
CA PHE A 32 10.63 -12.76 -27.14
C PHE A 32 11.99 -12.99 -27.84
N VAL A 33 12.27 -14.21 -28.29
CA VAL A 33 13.54 -14.57 -28.99
C VAL A 33 13.66 -13.96 -30.39
N ARG A 34 12.53 -13.63 -31.03
CA ARG A 34 12.53 -13.01 -32.36
C ARG A 34 12.40 -11.50 -32.26
N LYS A 35 13.18 -10.75 -33.06
CA LYS A 35 13.03 -9.30 -33.18
C LYS A 35 11.68 -8.96 -33.82
N ARG A 36 10.74 -8.46 -33.02
CA ARG A 36 9.39 -8.04 -33.42
C ARG A 36 9.09 -6.66 -32.87
N LYS A 37 8.07 -5.97 -33.43
CA LYS A 37 7.59 -4.65 -32.93
C LYS A 37 7.22 -4.69 -31.44
N LEU A 38 6.64 -5.78 -30.96
CA LEU A 38 6.32 -6.02 -29.56
C LEU A 38 7.45 -6.80 -28.88
N SER A 39 8.56 -6.13 -28.58
CA SER A 39 9.62 -6.66 -27.69
C SER A 39 9.12 -6.74 -26.24
N PHE A 40 9.85 -7.43 -25.38
CA PHE A 40 9.56 -7.51 -23.94
C PHE A 40 9.49 -6.10 -23.32
N GLU A 41 10.48 -5.26 -23.58
CA GLU A 41 10.53 -3.88 -23.11
C GLU A 41 9.34 -3.05 -23.65
N THR A 42 9.03 -3.18 -24.95
CA THR A 42 7.93 -2.45 -25.57
C THR A 42 6.58 -2.77 -24.91
N VAL A 43 6.33 -4.04 -24.60
CA VAL A 43 5.10 -4.46 -23.92
C VAL A 43 5.02 -3.90 -22.51
N ILE A 44 6.10 -3.99 -21.71
CA ILE A 44 6.15 -3.44 -20.36
C ILE A 44 5.93 -1.93 -20.37
N ARG A 45 6.66 -1.21 -21.23
CA ARG A 45 6.53 0.26 -21.35
C ARG A 45 5.12 0.66 -21.77
N GLY A 46 4.50 -0.11 -22.66
CA GLY A 46 3.11 0.09 -23.06
C GLY A 46 2.17 -0.01 -21.86
N ILE A 47 2.22 -1.12 -21.12
CA ILE A 47 1.31 -1.37 -20.00
C ILE A 47 1.48 -0.29 -18.90
N ILE A 48 2.72 0.11 -18.56
CA ILE A 48 2.96 1.19 -17.58
C ILE A 48 2.37 2.53 -18.05
N GLY A 49 2.40 2.77 -19.37
CA GLY A 49 1.89 4.02 -19.95
C GLY A 49 0.38 4.05 -20.17
N MET A 50 -0.34 2.93 -20.13
CA MET A 50 -1.80 2.86 -20.40
C MET A 50 -2.61 3.73 -19.43
N GLU A 51 -3.72 4.27 -19.96
CA GLU A 51 -4.73 5.03 -19.24
C GLU A 51 -6.00 4.17 -19.05
N SER A 52 -7.15 4.80 -19.14
CA SER A 52 -8.45 4.13 -19.01
C SER A 52 -9.19 4.05 -20.37
N LYS A 53 -8.46 3.95 -21.48
CA LYS A 53 -9.03 3.82 -22.84
C LYS A 53 -9.26 2.37 -23.19
N SER A 54 -9.93 2.08 -24.32
CA SER A 54 -9.93 0.72 -24.86
C SER A 54 -8.51 0.30 -25.28
N LEU A 55 -8.21 -0.99 -25.24
CA LEU A 55 -6.87 -1.49 -25.60
C LEU A 55 -6.44 -1.04 -27.00
N THR A 56 -7.36 -1.02 -27.97
CA THR A 56 -7.07 -0.54 -29.33
C THR A 56 -6.67 0.93 -29.32
N ASN A 57 -7.37 1.80 -28.58
CA ASN A 57 -7.03 3.22 -28.47
C ASN A 57 -5.70 3.43 -27.74
N GLU A 58 -5.39 2.62 -26.73
CA GLU A 58 -4.07 2.65 -26.07
C GLU A 58 -2.94 2.29 -27.06
N LEU A 59 -3.17 1.32 -27.93
CA LEU A 59 -2.18 0.95 -28.96
C LEU A 59 -2.04 2.03 -30.05
N ILE A 60 -3.14 2.67 -30.47
CA ILE A 60 -3.08 3.83 -31.38
C ILE A 60 -2.20 4.92 -30.78
N ASP A 61 -2.40 5.25 -29.51
CA ASP A 61 -1.58 6.24 -28.82
C ASP A 61 -0.12 5.81 -28.63
N MET A 62 0.10 4.52 -28.36
CA MET A 62 1.44 3.97 -28.11
C MET A 62 2.30 3.95 -29.40
N PHE A 63 1.66 3.76 -30.56
CA PHE A 63 2.34 3.67 -31.84
C PHE A 63 2.11 4.89 -32.74
N ASP A 64 1.71 6.03 -32.16
CA ASP A 64 1.53 7.32 -32.83
C ASP A 64 0.64 7.22 -34.09
N SER A 65 -0.44 6.45 -34.00
CA SER A 65 -1.40 6.19 -35.08
C SER A 65 -0.78 5.58 -36.32
N SER A 66 0.34 4.88 -36.21
CA SER A 66 0.99 4.20 -37.32
C SER A 66 0.08 3.12 -37.92
N PRO A 67 -0.14 3.06 -39.24
CA PRO A 67 -0.91 2.00 -39.86
C PRO A 67 -0.28 0.61 -39.69
N GLU A 68 0.99 0.54 -39.37
CA GLU A 68 1.71 -0.69 -39.09
C GLU A 68 1.69 -1.09 -37.61
N MET A 69 0.85 -0.48 -36.74
CA MET A 69 0.75 -0.84 -35.34
C MET A 69 0.32 -2.31 -35.17
N PRO A 70 0.80 -3.00 -34.11
CA PRO A 70 0.33 -4.35 -33.84
C PRO A 70 -1.15 -4.37 -33.46
N SER A 71 -1.86 -5.45 -33.83
CA SER A 71 -3.25 -5.62 -33.40
C SER A 71 -3.36 -5.83 -31.86
N ALA A 72 -4.54 -5.52 -31.31
CA ALA A 72 -4.86 -5.80 -29.91
C ALA A 72 -4.65 -7.28 -29.56
N SER A 73 -5.03 -8.21 -30.46
CA SER A 73 -4.79 -9.64 -30.27
C SER A 73 -3.30 -9.98 -30.17
N ALA A 74 -2.46 -9.41 -31.05
CA ALA A 74 -1.01 -9.61 -30.99
C ALA A 74 -0.41 -9.08 -29.67
N PHE A 75 -0.87 -7.93 -29.19
CA PHE A 75 -0.44 -7.36 -27.92
C PHE A 75 -0.83 -8.26 -26.73
N VAL A 76 -2.08 -8.71 -26.66
CA VAL A 76 -2.57 -9.62 -25.61
C VAL A 76 -1.78 -10.94 -25.61
N GLN A 77 -1.45 -11.50 -26.78
CA GLN A 77 -0.63 -12.70 -26.89
C GLN A 77 0.80 -12.49 -26.38
N GLN A 78 1.43 -11.36 -26.68
CA GLN A 78 2.78 -11.07 -26.15
C GLN A 78 2.75 -10.77 -24.65
N ARG A 79 1.80 -9.95 -24.20
CA ARG A 79 1.60 -9.60 -22.80
C ARG A 79 1.41 -10.85 -21.93
N SER A 80 0.60 -11.82 -22.37
CA SER A 80 0.32 -13.04 -21.61
C SER A 80 1.52 -13.99 -21.44
N LYS A 81 2.68 -13.68 -22.01
CA LYS A 81 3.94 -14.39 -21.79
C LYS A 81 4.77 -13.85 -20.64
N ILE A 82 4.45 -12.66 -20.13
CA ILE A 82 5.20 -11.96 -19.10
C ILE A 82 4.60 -12.28 -17.72
N LYS A 83 5.44 -12.66 -16.76
CA LYS A 83 5.03 -12.85 -15.36
C LYS A 83 4.76 -11.50 -14.70
N PRO A 84 3.81 -11.38 -13.75
CA PRO A 84 3.60 -10.16 -12.96
C PRO A 84 4.85 -9.70 -12.22
N ASP A 85 5.73 -10.62 -11.85
CA ASP A 85 6.99 -10.35 -11.12
C ASP A 85 7.89 -9.35 -11.86
N ALA A 86 7.81 -9.26 -13.20
CA ALA A 86 8.52 -8.23 -13.96
C ALA A 86 8.11 -6.82 -13.52
N PHE A 87 6.81 -6.59 -13.34
CA PHE A 87 6.26 -5.30 -12.92
C PHE A 87 6.52 -5.04 -11.43
N LYS A 88 6.39 -6.07 -10.60
CA LYS A 88 6.73 -6.01 -9.17
C LYS A 88 8.20 -5.61 -8.98
N THR A 89 9.13 -6.26 -9.68
CA THR A 89 10.56 -5.94 -9.62
C THR A 89 10.85 -4.51 -10.09
N ILE A 90 10.18 -4.04 -11.16
CA ILE A 90 10.33 -2.63 -11.61
C ILE A 90 9.78 -1.69 -10.54
N PHE A 91 8.62 -1.98 -9.96
CA PHE A 91 8.02 -1.17 -8.90
C PHE A 91 8.98 -1.03 -7.71
N GLU A 92 9.47 -2.13 -7.17
CA GLU A 92 10.38 -2.18 -6.02
C GLU A 92 11.70 -1.44 -6.31
N SER A 93 12.34 -1.75 -7.43
CA SER A 93 13.64 -1.15 -7.80
C SER A 93 13.53 0.34 -8.15
N PHE A 94 12.47 0.76 -8.85
CA PHE A 94 12.20 2.15 -9.13
C PHE A 94 11.93 2.93 -7.84
N THR A 95 11.04 2.44 -6.98
CA THR A 95 10.69 3.07 -5.71
C THR A 95 11.89 3.24 -4.80
N SER A 96 12.72 2.19 -4.66
CA SER A 96 13.96 2.26 -3.87
C SER A 96 14.93 3.36 -4.36
N LYS A 97 14.97 3.65 -5.68
CA LYS A 97 15.87 4.64 -6.25
C LYS A 97 15.38 6.07 -6.22
N ILE A 98 14.06 6.27 -6.25
CA ILE A 98 13.48 7.60 -6.15
C ILE A 98 13.38 8.09 -4.71
N THR A 99 13.42 7.20 -3.72
CA THR A 99 13.51 7.54 -2.31
C THR A 99 14.95 7.78 -1.94
N THR A 100 15.29 9.05 -1.65
CA THR A 100 16.64 9.40 -1.21
C THR A 100 17.00 8.67 0.07
N LYS A 101 18.13 7.97 0.06
CA LYS A 101 18.75 7.32 1.23
C LYS A 101 19.32 8.37 2.21
N LYS A 102 18.48 9.17 2.83
CA LYS A 102 18.85 9.82 4.09
C LYS A 102 18.60 8.77 5.17
N SER A 103 19.62 7.98 5.47
CA SER A 103 19.53 6.77 6.30
C SER A 103 19.07 6.99 7.74
N ASP A 104 19.05 8.23 8.23
CA ASP A 104 18.83 8.51 9.66
C ASP A 104 17.46 9.16 9.96
N MET A 105 16.67 9.50 8.94
CA MET A 105 15.35 10.07 9.17
C MET A 105 14.29 8.98 9.37
N LEU A 106 13.46 9.15 10.41
CA LEU A 106 12.30 8.30 10.64
C LEU A 106 11.30 8.49 9.51
N ARG A 107 11.03 7.42 8.74
CA ARG A 107 9.99 7.45 7.69
C ARG A 107 8.63 7.12 8.30
N ILE A 108 7.60 7.88 7.93
CA ILE A 108 6.24 7.67 8.42
C ILE A 108 5.45 6.92 7.33
N LEU A 109 5.16 5.66 7.60
CA LEU A 109 4.51 4.74 6.66
C LEU A 109 3.10 4.41 7.13
N ALA A 110 2.08 4.78 6.36
CA ALA A 110 0.73 4.28 6.58
C ALA A 110 0.57 2.91 5.94
N VAL A 111 -0.15 2.00 6.63
CA VAL A 111 -0.59 0.72 6.06
C VAL A 111 -2.10 0.70 5.96
N ASP A 112 -2.61 0.20 4.84
CA ASP A 112 -4.04 -0.04 4.65
C ASP A 112 -4.27 -1.04 3.51
N GLY A 113 -5.47 -1.63 3.48
CA GLY A 113 -5.93 -2.52 2.43
C GLY A 113 -7.01 -1.87 1.56
N SER A 114 -7.08 -2.27 0.30
CA SER A 114 -8.10 -1.77 -0.62
C SER A 114 -8.57 -2.84 -1.58
N ASP A 115 -9.89 -3.06 -1.63
CA ASP A 115 -10.49 -4.01 -2.54
C ASP A 115 -10.41 -3.55 -3.98
N VAL A 116 -10.04 -4.47 -4.86
CA VAL A 116 -9.97 -4.30 -6.30
C VAL A 116 -10.89 -5.32 -6.95
N GLN A 117 -12.08 -4.86 -7.33
CA GLN A 117 -13.03 -5.70 -8.05
C GLN A 117 -12.55 -5.94 -9.47
N ILE A 118 -12.60 -7.20 -9.90
CA ILE A 118 -12.17 -7.62 -11.23
C ILE A 118 -13.30 -8.34 -11.97
N ALA A 119 -13.10 -8.62 -13.26
CA ALA A 119 -14.10 -9.30 -14.07
C ALA A 119 -14.55 -10.62 -13.46
N THR A 120 -15.85 -10.85 -13.36
CA THR A 120 -16.42 -12.07 -12.79
C THR A 120 -16.00 -13.29 -13.60
N ASN A 121 -15.32 -14.22 -12.97
CA ASN A 121 -14.87 -15.49 -13.53
C ASN A 121 -15.01 -16.60 -12.48
N PRO A 122 -16.07 -17.41 -12.53
CA PRO A 122 -16.26 -18.53 -11.60
C PRO A 122 -15.15 -19.60 -11.68
N GLY A 123 -14.43 -19.68 -12.79
CA GLY A 123 -13.31 -20.60 -12.98
C GLY A 123 -12.04 -20.20 -12.21
N ASP A 124 -11.97 -18.98 -11.71
CA ASP A 124 -10.84 -18.52 -10.88
C ASP A 124 -11.20 -18.61 -9.38
N SER A 125 -10.98 -19.77 -8.79
CA SER A 125 -11.24 -20.01 -7.37
C SER A 125 -10.41 -19.14 -6.42
N THR A 126 -9.31 -18.56 -6.89
CA THR A 126 -8.41 -17.76 -6.04
C THR A 126 -8.97 -16.37 -5.71
N SER A 127 -9.85 -15.85 -6.55
CA SER A 127 -10.47 -14.52 -6.36
C SER A 127 -12.01 -14.54 -6.35
N TYR A 128 -12.65 -15.68 -6.67
CA TYR A 128 -14.10 -15.79 -6.81
C TYR A 128 -14.84 -15.84 -5.48
N HIS A 129 -15.89 -15.04 -5.36
CA HIS A 129 -16.87 -15.05 -4.28
C HIS A 129 -18.25 -15.40 -4.84
N SER A 130 -18.88 -16.42 -4.29
CA SER A 130 -20.20 -16.90 -4.74
C SER A 130 -21.34 -15.91 -4.48
N GLY A 131 -21.07 -14.85 -3.73
CA GLY A 131 -22.10 -13.95 -3.23
C GLY A 131 -22.85 -14.55 -2.04
N SER A 132 -23.51 -13.71 -1.27
CA SER A 132 -24.37 -14.08 -0.15
C SER A 132 -25.49 -13.04 -0.02
N ASN A 133 -26.60 -13.40 0.61
CA ASN A 133 -27.71 -12.47 0.90
C ASN A 133 -28.22 -11.70 -0.32
N GLY A 134 -28.40 -12.40 -1.48
CA GLY A 134 -28.90 -11.78 -2.72
C GLY A 134 -27.87 -11.02 -3.55
N GLN A 135 -26.62 -10.98 -3.14
CA GLN A 135 -25.54 -10.40 -3.94
C GLN A 135 -25.15 -11.33 -5.10
N LYS A 136 -24.94 -10.74 -6.28
CA LYS A 136 -24.41 -11.48 -7.43
C LYS A 136 -22.97 -11.94 -7.15
N PRO A 137 -22.54 -13.09 -7.74
CA PRO A 137 -21.15 -13.51 -7.67
C PRO A 137 -20.19 -12.46 -8.23
N TYR A 138 -19.00 -12.36 -7.67
CA TYR A 138 -17.96 -11.43 -8.08
C TYR A 138 -16.56 -11.99 -7.82
N ASN A 139 -15.57 -11.43 -8.50
CA ASN A 139 -14.16 -11.69 -8.20
C ASN A 139 -13.52 -10.45 -7.59
N LEU A 140 -12.69 -10.67 -6.57
CA LEU A 140 -12.05 -9.62 -5.80
C LEU A 140 -10.59 -9.97 -5.54
N LEU A 141 -9.72 -8.99 -5.75
CA LEU A 141 -8.35 -8.97 -5.24
C LEU A 141 -8.27 -7.95 -4.12
N HIS A 142 -7.38 -8.17 -3.18
CA HIS A 142 -7.10 -7.26 -2.08
C HIS A 142 -5.68 -6.72 -2.20
N LEU A 143 -5.56 -5.41 -2.36
CA LEU A 143 -4.28 -4.71 -2.45
C LEU A 143 -3.94 -4.16 -1.06
N ASN A 144 -2.94 -4.74 -0.41
CA ASN A 144 -2.34 -4.19 0.80
C ASN A 144 -1.14 -3.34 0.40
N ALA A 145 -0.95 -2.19 1.01
CA ALA A 145 0.16 -1.30 0.67
C ALA A 145 0.76 -0.61 1.88
N LEU A 146 2.07 -0.35 1.81
CA LEU A 146 2.78 0.62 2.64
C LEU A 146 2.95 1.92 1.85
N TYR A 147 2.54 3.03 2.45
CA TYR A 147 2.52 4.35 1.83
C TYR A 147 3.32 5.35 2.66
N ASP A 148 4.33 5.95 2.07
CA ASP A 148 5.12 7.00 2.69
C ASP A 148 4.33 8.31 2.72
N LEU A 149 3.99 8.77 3.92
CA LEU A 149 3.16 9.95 4.13
C LEU A 149 3.89 11.27 3.86
N GLU A 150 5.24 11.26 3.85
CA GLU A 150 6.04 12.46 3.57
C GLU A 150 6.33 12.61 2.07
N HIS A 151 6.66 11.49 1.42
CA HIS A 151 6.99 11.47 0.00
C HIS A 151 5.78 11.23 -0.91
N HIS A 152 4.63 10.87 -0.33
CA HIS A 152 3.37 10.58 -1.04
C HIS A 152 3.49 9.45 -2.06
N ILE A 153 4.26 8.40 -1.77
CA ILE A 153 4.48 7.27 -2.67
C ILE A 153 4.22 5.93 -1.98
N TYR A 154 3.83 4.93 -2.75
CA TYR A 154 3.77 3.54 -2.29
C TYR A 154 5.18 2.97 -2.19
N THR A 155 5.57 2.52 -1.01
CA THR A 155 6.90 1.93 -0.78
C THR A 155 6.90 0.43 -1.04
N ASP A 156 5.79 -0.23 -0.75
CA ASP A 156 5.59 -1.65 -0.97
C ASP A 156 4.11 -1.98 -1.17
N ALA A 157 3.82 -3.14 -1.78
CA ALA A 157 2.47 -3.61 -2.02
C ALA A 157 2.41 -5.14 -2.14
N VAL A 158 1.37 -5.74 -1.53
CA VAL A 158 1.06 -7.17 -1.61
C VAL A 158 -0.36 -7.34 -2.14
N ILE A 159 -0.52 -8.10 -3.22
CA ILE A 159 -1.81 -8.41 -3.83
C ILE A 159 -2.24 -9.81 -3.38
N GLN A 160 -3.38 -9.90 -2.71
CA GLN A 160 -3.93 -11.15 -2.21
C GLN A 160 -5.25 -11.48 -2.91
N GLY A 161 -5.49 -12.77 -3.10
CA GLY A 161 -6.80 -13.31 -3.48
C GLY A 161 -7.57 -13.80 -2.26
N ARG A 162 -8.78 -14.33 -2.50
CA ARG A 162 -9.68 -14.82 -1.45
C ARG A 162 -9.04 -15.87 -0.53
N LEU A 163 -8.26 -16.80 -1.09
CA LEU A 163 -7.74 -17.95 -0.33
C LEU A 163 -6.62 -17.58 0.66
N ASN A 164 -5.93 -16.50 0.40
CA ASN A 164 -4.81 -16.02 1.20
C ASN A 164 -5.00 -14.58 1.71
N TRP A 165 -6.26 -14.12 1.76
CA TRP A 165 -6.58 -12.79 2.27
C TRP A 165 -6.29 -12.71 3.77
N ASN A 166 -5.23 -11.98 4.10
CA ASN A 166 -4.82 -11.71 5.47
C ASN A 166 -3.97 -10.44 5.51
N GLU A 167 -4.57 -9.32 5.92
CA GLU A 167 -3.91 -8.02 6.03
C GLU A 167 -2.74 -8.03 7.02
N HIS A 168 -2.83 -8.84 8.09
CA HIS A 168 -1.73 -8.97 9.06
C HIS A 168 -0.51 -9.61 8.40
N SER A 169 -0.68 -10.73 7.68
CA SER A 169 0.45 -11.38 6.99
C SER A 169 1.04 -10.52 5.89
N ALA A 170 0.21 -9.73 5.20
CA ALA A 170 0.70 -8.78 4.20
C ALA A 170 1.56 -7.67 4.83
N LEU A 171 1.14 -7.12 5.97
CA LEU A 171 1.95 -6.15 6.72
C LEU A 171 3.28 -6.76 7.16
N GLN A 172 3.25 -7.96 7.75
CA GLN A 172 4.44 -8.66 8.24
C GLN A 172 5.43 -8.89 7.08
N GLU A 173 4.95 -9.40 5.94
CA GLU A 173 5.78 -9.59 4.73
C GLU A 173 6.43 -8.26 4.29
N MET A 174 5.67 -7.17 4.23
CA MET A 174 6.20 -5.86 3.80
C MET A 174 7.21 -5.28 4.79
N VAL A 175 7.00 -5.47 6.10
CA VAL A 175 7.94 -5.02 7.15
C VAL A 175 9.24 -5.83 7.08
N ASP A 176 9.15 -7.17 7.07
CA ASP A 176 10.31 -8.05 7.17
C ASP A 176 11.25 -7.91 5.98
N LYS A 177 10.72 -7.80 4.75
CA LYS A 177 11.52 -7.66 3.53
C LYS A 177 12.01 -6.24 3.24
N SER A 178 11.53 -5.23 3.96
CA SER A 178 11.85 -3.83 3.68
C SER A 178 13.33 -3.50 3.93
N ASP A 179 13.94 -2.73 3.02
CA ASP A 179 15.30 -2.19 3.17
C ASP A 179 15.34 -0.85 3.91
N ILE A 180 14.20 -0.35 4.38
CA ILE A 180 14.12 0.91 5.14
C ILE A 180 14.73 0.69 6.52
N SER A 181 15.71 1.50 6.89
CA SER A 181 16.45 1.35 8.16
C SER A 181 15.61 1.75 9.38
N LYS A 182 14.79 2.79 9.28
CA LYS A 182 14.01 3.34 10.40
C LYS A 182 12.65 3.84 9.92
N ALA A 183 11.57 3.29 10.45
CA ALA A 183 10.22 3.70 10.09
C ALA A 183 9.26 3.69 11.30
N LEU A 184 8.19 4.47 11.17
CA LEU A 184 6.99 4.42 12.00
C LEU A 184 5.85 3.88 11.13
N VAL A 185 5.29 2.73 11.49
CA VAL A 185 4.08 2.19 10.85
C VAL A 185 2.85 2.78 11.54
N VAL A 186 2.03 3.51 10.79
CA VAL A 186 0.76 4.05 11.26
C VAL A 186 -0.38 3.22 10.68
N ALA A 187 -1.19 2.61 11.55
CA ALA A 187 -2.21 1.64 11.15
C ALA A 187 -3.55 1.86 11.86
N ASP A 188 -4.62 1.42 11.21
CA ASP A 188 -5.94 1.44 11.83
C ASP A 188 -6.14 0.25 12.79
N ARG A 189 -7.32 0.19 13.42
CA ARG A 189 -7.69 -0.87 14.38
C ARG A 189 -7.79 -2.29 13.79
N GLY A 190 -7.78 -2.41 12.47
CA GLY A 190 -7.75 -3.71 11.78
C GLY A 190 -6.42 -4.42 11.99
N TYR A 191 -5.35 -3.66 12.16
CA TYR A 191 -3.98 -4.17 12.35
C TYR A 191 -3.58 -4.41 13.82
N GLU A 192 -4.51 -4.27 14.78
CA GLU A 192 -4.29 -4.52 16.19
C GLU A 192 -3.94 -6.00 16.45
N SER A 193 -2.65 -6.30 16.64
CA SER A 193 -2.14 -7.65 16.86
C SER A 193 -0.77 -7.63 17.52
N TYR A 194 -0.56 -8.49 18.51
CA TYR A 194 0.75 -8.68 19.12
C TYR A 194 1.80 -9.14 18.12
N ASN A 195 1.43 -10.00 17.15
CA ASN A 195 2.34 -10.46 16.11
C ASN A 195 2.82 -9.31 15.22
N ASN A 196 1.91 -8.42 14.80
CA ASN A 196 2.29 -7.22 14.02
C ASN A 196 3.25 -6.32 14.80
N MET A 197 2.94 -6.08 16.09
CA MET A 197 3.81 -5.27 16.95
C MET A 197 5.20 -5.91 17.10
N ALA A 198 5.26 -7.23 17.24
CA ALA A 198 6.50 -7.98 17.35
C ALA A 198 7.34 -7.89 16.06
N HIS A 199 6.77 -8.14 14.88
CA HIS A 199 7.49 -7.97 13.59
C HIS A 199 8.06 -6.56 13.43
N ILE A 200 7.28 -5.54 13.76
CA ILE A 200 7.72 -4.14 13.68
C ILE A 200 8.85 -3.86 14.70
N GLN A 201 8.73 -4.38 15.94
CA GLN A 201 9.75 -4.25 16.97
C GLN A 201 11.06 -4.97 16.61
N GLU A 202 10.99 -6.21 16.11
CA GLU A 202 12.17 -6.98 15.68
C GLU A 202 12.88 -6.33 14.48
N LYS A 203 12.13 -5.64 13.62
CA LYS A 203 12.69 -4.81 12.54
C LYS A 203 13.44 -3.56 13.05
N GLY A 204 13.31 -3.24 14.34
CA GLY A 204 13.81 -1.99 14.91
C GLY A 204 12.98 -0.76 14.48
N TRP A 205 11.75 -0.97 14.07
CA TRP A 205 10.83 0.07 13.67
C TRP A 205 9.89 0.46 14.82
N TYR A 206 9.12 1.53 14.58
CA TYR A 206 8.09 2.02 15.49
C TYR A 206 6.70 1.74 14.92
N PHE A 207 5.71 1.64 15.81
CA PHE A 207 4.31 1.53 15.45
C PHE A 207 3.45 2.58 16.15
N LEU A 208 2.37 2.98 15.49
CA LEU A 208 1.27 3.78 16.01
C LEU A 208 -0.02 3.18 15.48
N ILE A 209 -0.66 2.32 16.26
CA ILE A 209 -1.81 1.52 15.87
C ILE A 209 -3.01 1.94 16.71
N ARG A 210 -4.12 2.33 16.05
CA ARG A 210 -5.39 2.54 16.75
C ARG A 210 -5.92 1.22 17.25
N ILE A 211 -6.55 1.22 18.42
CA ILE A 211 -7.15 0.02 19.03
C ILE A 211 -8.65 0.15 19.19
N LYS A 212 -9.31 -1.01 19.35
CA LYS A 212 -10.76 -1.10 19.55
C LYS A 212 -11.10 -0.65 20.98
N ASP A 213 -12.12 0.17 21.14
CA ASP A 213 -12.63 0.59 22.46
C ASP A 213 -13.53 -0.45 23.13
N GLY A 214 -13.85 -1.57 22.44
CA GLY A 214 -14.72 -2.63 22.93
C GLY A 214 -14.03 -3.69 23.79
N LYS A 215 -14.84 -4.67 24.25
CA LYS A 215 -14.40 -5.78 25.13
C LYS A 215 -13.42 -6.76 24.45
N ASN A 216 -13.24 -6.69 23.13
CA ASN A 216 -12.38 -7.57 22.36
C ASN A 216 -11.20 -6.79 21.77
N GLY A 217 -9.99 -6.95 22.29
CA GLY A 217 -8.79 -6.29 21.82
C GLY A 217 -7.64 -6.40 22.80
N ILE A 218 -6.51 -5.74 22.49
CA ILE A 218 -5.31 -5.77 23.33
C ILE A 218 -5.58 -5.16 24.71
N LYS A 219 -6.48 -4.17 24.81
CA LYS A 219 -6.91 -3.57 26.10
C LYS A 219 -7.50 -4.60 27.07
N GLN A 220 -8.09 -5.69 26.53
CA GLN A 220 -8.73 -6.69 27.39
C GLN A 220 -7.69 -7.41 28.25
N GLY A 221 -7.93 -7.35 29.55
CA GLY A 221 -7.06 -7.98 30.55
C GLY A 221 -5.82 -7.17 30.92
N LEU A 222 -5.77 -5.89 30.56
CA LEU A 222 -4.82 -4.92 31.12
C LEU A 222 -5.53 -4.08 32.20
N ASP A 223 -4.79 -3.68 33.22
CA ASP A 223 -5.26 -2.75 34.23
C ASP A 223 -4.93 -1.34 33.75
N LEU A 224 -5.92 -0.68 33.15
CA LEU A 224 -5.81 0.67 32.60
C LEU A 224 -6.61 1.67 33.45
N PRO A 225 -6.20 2.94 33.54
CA PRO A 225 -6.95 3.96 34.26
C PRO A 225 -8.38 4.14 33.71
N ASP A 226 -9.34 4.30 34.63
CA ASP A 226 -10.73 4.66 34.28
C ASP A 226 -10.86 6.19 34.23
N ARG A 227 -10.26 6.77 33.19
CA ARG A 227 -10.31 8.22 32.91
C ARG A 227 -10.29 8.46 31.38
N ASP A 228 -10.76 9.63 31.01
CA ASP A 228 -10.95 9.99 29.61
C ASP A 228 -9.64 10.08 28.83
N GLU A 229 -8.58 10.58 29.45
CA GLU A 229 -7.25 10.69 28.83
C GLU A 229 -6.20 10.05 29.74
N PHE A 230 -5.31 9.27 29.14
CA PHE A 230 -4.18 8.65 29.84
C PHE A 230 -3.07 8.26 28.88
N ASP A 231 -1.89 8.06 29.44
CA ASP A 231 -0.69 7.55 28.78
C ASP A 231 -0.01 6.56 29.73
N GLU A 232 -0.11 5.27 29.41
CA GLU A 232 0.35 4.19 30.28
C GLU A 232 1.39 3.31 29.59
N LYS A 233 2.55 3.14 30.22
CA LYS A 233 3.62 2.24 29.78
C LYS A 233 3.31 0.81 30.16
N ILE A 234 3.41 -0.09 29.21
CA ILE A 234 3.17 -1.52 29.36
C ILE A 234 4.43 -2.29 28.94
N ASN A 235 4.95 -3.10 29.87
CA ASN A 235 6.07 -4.00 29.62
C ASN A 235 5.56 -5.43 29.70
N LEU A 236 5.13 -5.99 28.57
CA LEU A 236 4.38 -7.22 28.54
C LEU A 236 5.25 -8.41 28.16
N GLN A 237 5.34 -9.40 29.04
CA GLN A 237 5.98 -10.69 28.80
C GLN A 237 4.95 -11.68 28.30
N LEU A 238 5.00 -12.01 27.01
CA LEU A 238 4.10 -12.95 26.35
C LEU A 238 4.64 -14.38 26.47
N THR A 239 3.78 -15.35 26.77
CA THR A 239 4.17 -16.76 26.80
C THR A 239 3.04 -17.68 26.38
N ARG A 240 3.35 -18.82 25.80
CA ARG A 240 2.41 -19.91 25.52
C ARG A 240 2.35 -20.97 26.62
N LYS A 241 3.14 -20.83 27.67
CA LYS A 241 3.20 -21.82 28.78
C LYS A 241 2.13 -21.51 29.82
N GLN A 242 1.42 -22.58 30.27
CA GLN A 242 0.43 -22.50 31.34
C GLN A 242 0.79 -23.49 32.45
N THR A 243 1.85 -23.20 33.21
CA THR A 243 2.17 -23.91 34.45
C THR A 243 1.50 -23.23 35.64
N LYS A 244 1.60 -23.85 36.81
CA LYS A 244 1.12 -23.24 38.08
C LYS A 244 1.80 -21.91 38.35
N GLU A 245 3.13 -21.85 38.09
CA GLU A 245 3.93 -20.63 38.28
C GLU A 245 3.51 -19.53 37.29
N THR A 246 3.37 -19.86 35.99
CA THR A 246 2.98 -18.83 35.00
C THR A 246 1.55 -18.32 35.23
N LYS A 247 0.63 -19.16 35.75
CA LYS A 247 -0.71 -18.72 36.12
C LYS A 247 -0.70 -17.68 37.26
N GLU A 248 0.22 -17.81 38.23
CA GLU A 248 0.41 -16.79 39.25
C GLU A 248 0.93 -15.47 38.68
N LEU A 249 1.88 -15.56 37.69
CA LEU A 249 2.41 -14.37 37.01
C LEU A 249 1.29 -13.62 36.26
N PHE A 250 0.32 -14.30 35.66
CA PHE A 250 -0.78 -13.67 34.93
C PHE A 250 -1.73 -12.82 35.79
N LYS A 251 -1.63 -12.91 37.11
CA LYS A 251 -2.31 -11.97 38.02
C LYS A 251 -1.77 -10.53 37.87
N ARG A 252 -0.52 -10.38 37.45
CA ARG A 252 0.12 -9.10 37.11
C ARG A 252 -0.14 -8.74 35.64
N LYS A 253 -1.37 -8.29 35.35
CA LYS A 253 -1.94 -8.15 34.00
C LYS A 253 -1.15 -7.26 33.04
N ASN A 254 -0.50 -6.20 33.54
CA ASN A 254 0.30 -5.29 32.71
C ASN A 254 1.73 -5.80 32.43
N TYR A 255 2.10 -6.97 33.01
CA TYR A 255 3.43 -7.53 32.89
C TYR A 255 3.46 -8.92 32.22
N TYR A 256 2.41 -9.72 32.39
CA TYR A 256 2.42 -11.10 31.86
C TYR A 256 1.10 -11.46 31.19
N LYS A 257 1.20 -12.05 30.00
CA LYS A 257 0.02 -12.50 29.27
C LYS A 257 0.24 -13.83 28.58
N PHE A 258 -0.78 -14.67 28.67
CA PHE A 258 -0.85 -15.93 27.94
C PHE A 258 -1.29 -15.68 26.49
N VAL A 259 -0.57 -16.28 25.53
CA VAL A 259 -0.91 -16.28 24.11
C VAL A 259 -1.35 -17.70 23.70
N PRO A 260 -2.65 -17.92 23.40
CA PRO A 260 -3.14 -19.22 22.96
C PRO A 260 -2.44 -19.73 21.69
N SER A 261 -2.35 -21.04 21.53
CA SER A 261 -1.79 -21.66 20.31
C SER A 261 -2.60 -21.35 19.04
N THR A 262 -3.88 -21.00 19.21
CA THR A 262 -4.76 -20.55 18.12
C THR A 262 -4.48 -19.12 17.65
N THR A 263 -3.77 -18.33 18.48
CA THR A 263 -3.36 -16.97 18.11
C THR A 263 -2.06 -17.02 17.32
N SER A 264 -2.01 -16.42 16.14
CA SER A 264 -0.79 -16.27 15.37
C SER A 264 0.20 -15.42 16.17
N PHE A 265 1.36 -15.98 16.46
CA PHE A 265 2.50 -15.30 17.08
C PHE A 265 3.78 -16.11 16.81
N GLU A 266 4.67 -15.56 16.02
CA GLU A 266 5.79 -16.32 15.44
C GLU A 266 7.02 -16.39 16.36
N TYR A 267 7.14 -15.48 17.31
CA TYR A 267 8.30 -15.35 18.21
C TYR A 267 8.20 -16.23 19.48
N LEU A 268 7.20 -17.11 19.55
CA LEU A 268 7.05 -18.09 20.62
C LEU A 268 6.82 -19.50 20.03
N PRO A 269 7.46 -20.53 20.58
CA PRO A 269 7.30 -21.90 20.10
C PRO A 269 5.85 -22.37 20.23
N LEU A 270 5.28 -22.93 19.15
CA LEU A 270 3.90 -23.44 19.11
C LEU A 270 3.71 -24.65 20.04
N LYS A 271 4.75 -25.48 20.19
CA LYS A 271 4.74 -26.69 21.03
C LYS A 271 5.92 -26.63 21.99
N SER A 272 5.68 -26.92 23.26
CA SER A 272 6.70 -27.14 24.28
C SER A 272 6.37 -28.40 25.08
N LYS A 273 7.39 -29.19 25.46
CA LYS A 273 7.19 -30.35 26.35
C LYS A 273 6.81 -29.84 27.74
N LYS A 274 6.16 -30.72 28.54
CA LYS A 274 5.67 -30.36 29.87
C LYS A 274 6.77 -29.79 30.76
N ASN A 275 7.98 -30.35 30.67
CA ASN A 275 9.15 -29.99 31.51
C ASN A 275 10.03 -28.87 30.91
N ASP A 276 9.74 -28.38 29.70
CA ASP A 276 10.54 -27.28 29.14
C ASP A 276 10.32 -26.01 29.99
N PRO A 277 11.32 -25.16 30.15
CA PRO A 277 11.15 -23.86 30.80
C PRO A 277 10.15 -22.96 30.04
N ALA A 278 9.52 -22.04 30.72
CA ALA A 278 8.69 -21.05 30.08
C ALA A 278 9.56 -20.08 29.29
N VAL A 279 9.25 -19.95 27.98
CA VAL A 279 9.84 -18.93 27.11
C VAL A 279 8.92 -17.71 27.11
N PHE A 280 9.52 -16.54 27.27
CA PHE A 280 8.83 -15.27 27.25
C PHE A 280 9.33 -14.42 26.08
N TYR A 281 8.42 -13.69 25.46
CA TYR A 281 8.70 -12.63 24.48
C TYR A 281 8.33 -11.28 25.11
N GLU A 282 9.29 -10.37 25.11
CA GLU A 282 9.10 -9.02 25.67
C GLU A 282 8.57 -8.06 24.63
N LEU A 283 7.46 -7.41 24.94
CA LEU A 283 6.83 -6.41 24.09
C LEU A 283 6.63 -5.12 24.91
N ASN A 284 7.33 -4.07 24.52
CA ASN A 284 7.30 -2.77 25.19
C ASN A 284 6.50 -1.76 24.37
N PHE A 285 5.46 -1.18 24.97
CA PHE A 285 4.60 -0.20 24.31
C PHE A 285 3.90 0.71 25.30
N ARG A 286 3.30 1.75 24.79
CA ARG A 286 2.40 2.66 25.52
C ARG A 286 0.99 2.49 24.99
N ILE A 287 0.00 2.64 25.87
CA ILE A 287 -1.39 2.83 25.50
C ILE A 287 -1.75 4.27 25.82
N VAL A 288 -2.04 5.03 24.77
CA VAL A 288 -2.34 6.45 24.89
C VAL A 288 -3.77 6.72 24.47
N ARG A 289 -4.57 7.32 25.33
CA ARG A 289 -5.92 7.76 25.05
C ARG A 289 -5.96 9.29 25.09
N PHE A 290 -6.40 9.88 24.00
CA PHE A 290 -6.46 11.34 23.83
C PHE A 290 -7.80 11.78 23.23
N LYS A 291 -8.16 13.02 23.51
CA LYS A 291 -9.36 13.69 22.99
C LYS A 291 -9.14 14.11 21.53
N VAL A 292 -10.09 13.78 20.67
CA VAL A 292 -10.12 14.21 19.26
C VAL A 292 -11.12 15.38 19.07
N THR A 293 -12.33 15.20 19.60
CA THR A 293 -13.36 16.26 19.71
C THR A 293 -14.00 16.19 21.09
N ASP A 294 -14.92 17.09 21.41
CA ASP A 294 -15.57 17.11 22.75
C ASP A 294 -16.29 15.80 23.10
N GLU A 295 -16.71 15.03 22.10
CA GLU A 295 -17.42 13.76 22.29
C GLU A 295 -16.64 12.54 21.82
N LEU A 296 -15.45 12.72 21.21
CA LEU A 296 -14.71 11.63 20.60
C LEU A 296 -13.31 11.51 21.17
N TYR A 297 -13.00 10.32 21.67
CA TYR A 297 -11.66 9.92 22.10
C TYR A 297 -11.13 8.83 21.19
N GLU A 298 -9.83 8.81 20.98
CA GLU A 298 -9.12 7.73 20.32
C GLU A 298 -8.08 7.12 21.23
N THR A 299 -7.91 5.80 21.13
CA THR A 299 -6.88 5.07 21.87
C THR A 299 -5.93 4.42 20.88
N VAL A 300 -4.63 4.61 21.10
CA VAL A 300 -3.57 4.07 20.24
C VAL A 300 -2.55 3.29 21.05
N LEU A 301 -1.89 2.34 20.38
CA LEU A 301 -0.69 1.65 20.86
C LEU A 301 0.52 2.23 20.15
N THR A 302 1.61 2.44 20.90
CA THR A 302 2.86 2.90 20.29
C THR A 302 4.07 2.49 21.12
N ASN A 303 5.22 2.26 20.47
CA ASN A 303 6.53 2.11 21.11
C ASN A 303 7.41 3.36 20.95
N LEU A 304 6.82 4.48 20.52
CA LEU A 304 7.50 5.77 20.48
C LEU A 304 7.74 6.30 21.90
N ASP A 305 8.85 6.99 22.07
CA ASP A 305 9.22 7.63 23.34
C ASP A 305 8.26 8.76 23.73
N GLU A 306 7.88 8.86 25.01
CA GLU A 306 6.88 9.83 25.50
C GLU A 306 7.39 11.27 25.50
N ASP A 307 8.67 11.48 25.80
CA ASP A 307 9.26 12.81 25.85
C ASP A 307 9.35 13.44 24.45
N ILE A 308 9.57 12.61 23.43
CA ILE A 308 9.68 13.05 22.04
C ILE A 308 8.30 13.10 21.36
N TYR A 309 7.39 12.19 21.74
CA TYR A 309 6.06 12.02 21.13
C TYR A 309 4.95 12.04 22.19
N PRO A 310 4.64 13.22 22.76
CA PRO A 310 3.50 13.39 23.66
C PRO A 310 2.15 13.14 22.94
N PRO A 311 1.02 12.98 23.66
CA PRO A 311 -0.28 12.64 23.10
C PRO A 311 -0.74 13.53 21.94
N GLU A 312 -0.47 14.84 21.98
CA GLU A 312 -0.83 15.80 20.93
C GLU A 312 -0.12 15.46 19.62
N LYS A 313 1.17 15.15 19.69
CA LYS A 313 1.97 14.77 18.51
C LYS A 313 1.56 13.42 17.96
N LEU A 314 1.18 12.45 18.82
CA LEU A 314 0.63 11.17 18.39
C LEU A 314 -0.71 11.36 17.66
N ARG A 315 -1.56 12.27 18.13
CA ARG A 315 -2.83 12.63 17.47
C ARG A 315 -2.58 13.17 16.05
N GLU A 316 -1.62 14.08 15.89
CA GLU A 316 -1.26 14.64 14.57
C GLU A 316 -0.71 13.55 13.63
N LEU A 317 0.21 12.72 14.14
CA LEU A 317 0.78 11.60 13.38
C LEU A 317 -0.31 10.61 12.95
N TYR A 318 -1.21 10.25 13.87
CA TYR A 318 -2.29 9.33 13.54
C TYR A 318 -3.27 9.93 12.52
N ALA A 319 -3.60 11.21 12.65
CA ALA A 319 -4.45 11.91 11.68
C ALA A 319 -3.85 11.90 10.26
N SER A 320 -2.53 11.92 10.11
CA SER A 320 -1.86 11.86 8.81
C SER A 320 -2.11 10.55 8.05
N ARG A 321 -2.50 9.45 8.74
CA ARG A 321 -2.85 8.15 8.16
C ARG A 321 -3.87 8.26 7.01
N TRP A 322 -4.77 9.23 7.07
CA TRP A 322 -5.75 9.49 6.00
C TRP A 322 -5.11 9.72 4.62
N GLY A 323 -3.82 9.99 4.57
CA GLY A 323 -3.06 10.11 3.33
C GLY A 323 -3.16 8.87 2.45
N ILE A 324 -3.08 7.65 3.02
CA ILE A 324 -3.18 6.40 2.25
C ILE A 324 -4.60 6.19 1.68
N GLU A 325 -5.66 6.51 2.42
CA GLU A 325 -7.04 6.41 1.91
C GLU A 325 -7.26 7.37 0.72
N THR A 326 -6.67 8.56 0.80
CA THR A 326 -6.69 9.53 -0.31
C THR A 326 -5.89 9.01 -1.50
N SER A 327 -4.72 8.41 -1.27
CA SER A 327 -3.88 7.86 -2.34
C SER A 327 -4.55 6.69 -3.06
N PHE A 328 -5.26 5.80 -2.35
CA PHE A 328 -6.05 4.74 -2.98
C PHE A 328 -7.17 5.29 -3.86
N ARG A 329 -7.83 6.38 -3.45
CA ARG A 329 -8.82 7.05 -4.29
C ARG A 329 -8.17 7.59 -5.57
N ASP A 330 -7.03 8.24 -5.46
CA ASP A 330 -6.32 8.79 -6.61
C ASP A 330 -5.75 7.67 -7.51
N LEU A 331 -5.26 6.58 -6.93
CA LEU A 331 -4.82 5.39 -7.66
C LEU A 331 -5.97 4.75 -8.45
N LYS A 332 -7.14 4.59 -7.84
CA LYS A 332 -8.32 3.97 -8.46
C LYS A 332 -8.93 4.84 -9.55
N TYR A 333 -9.16 6.11 -9.28
CA TYR A 333 -9.97 6.97 -10.14
C TYR A 333 -9.15 7.92 -11.01
N THR A 334 -7.98 8.35 -10.56
CA THR A 334 -7.13 9.30 -11.30
C THR A 334 -6.10 8.56 -12.15
N VAL A 335 -5.44 7.56 -11.56
CA VAL A 335 -4.48 6.72 -12.28
C VAL A 335 -5.18 5.64 -13.11
N GLY A 336 -6.41 5.27 -12.78
CA GLY A 336 -7.26 4.39 -13.58
C GLY A 336 -7.16 2.91 -13.20
N MET A 337 -6.80 2.57 -11.95
CA MET A 337 -6.65 1.18 -11.52
C MET A 337 -7.96 0.37 -11.53
N LEU A 338 -9.11 0.98 -11.75
CA LEU A 338 -10.38 0.26 -11.92
C LEU A 338 -10.67 -0.14 -13.37
N ASP A 339 -9.94 0.40 -14.33
CA ASP A 339 -10.17 0.21 -15.76
C ASP A 339 -9.13 -0.77 -16.36
N PHE A 340 -9.26 -2.05 -16.07
CA PHE A 340 -8.34 -3.07 -16.56
C PHE A 340 -8.56 -3.42 -18.04
N HIS A 341 -7.45 -3.66 -18.78
CA HIS A 341 -7.45 -4.07 -20.18
C HIS A 341 -7.45 -5.60 -20.36
N SER A 342 -7.63 -6.36 -19.28
CA SER A 342 -7.65 -7.82 -19.32
C SER A 342 -8.60 -8.37 -18.26
N LYS A 343 -9.19 -9.55 -18.58
CA LYS A 343 -9.95 -10.36 -17.61
C LYS A 343 -9.09 -11.42 -16.92
N LYS A 344 -7.85 -11.65 -17.41
CA LYS A 344 -6.94 -12.64 -16.81
C LYS A 344 -6.27 -12.06 -15.57
N VAL A 345 -6.42 -12.76 -14.44
CA VAL A 345 -5.88 -12.32 -13.15
C VAL A 345 -4.38 -12.02 -13.22
N MET A 346 -3.58 -12.86 -13.88
CA MET A 346 -2.16 -12.61 -14.09
C MET A 346 -1.89 -11.26 -14.78
N CYS A 347 -2.68 -10.89 -15.78
CA CYS A 347 -2.55 -9.61 -16.46
C CYS A 347 -3.05 -8.45 -15.59
N ILE A 348 -4.06 -8.67 -14.77
CA ILE A 348 -4.55 -7.68 -13.81
C ILE A 348 -3.45 -7.35 -12.78
N HIS A 349 -2.73 -8.35 -12.26
CA HIS A 349 -1.57 -8.12 -11.39
C HIS A 349 -0.50 -7.26 -12.07
N GLN A 350 -0.22 -7.48 -13.38
CA GLN A 350 0.69 -6.62 -14.14
C GLN A 350 0.22 -5.17 -14.13
N GLU A 351 -1.07 -4.93 -14.38
CA GLU A 351 -1.65 -3.58 -14.41
C GLU A 351 -1.67 -2.92 -13.03
N ILE A 352 -1.96 -3.65 -11.96
CA ILE A 352 -1.91 -3.09 -10.60
C ILE A 352 -0.52 -2.53 -10.30
N TYR A 353 0.55 -3.32 -10.53
CA TYR A 353 1.92 -2.81 -10.35
C TYR A 353 2.27 -1.69 -11.32
N ALA A 354 1.80 -1.74 -12.56
CA ALA A 354 1.99 -0.66 -13.53
C ALA A 354 1.34 0.66 -13.07
N HIS A 355 0.15 0.59 -12.48
CA HIS A 355 -0.52 1.76 -11.90
C HIS A 355 0.22 2.29 -10.66
N LEU A 356 0.75 1.42 -9.79
CA LEU A 356 1.59 1.83 -8.65
C LEU A 356 2.87 2.53 -9.13
N ILE A 357 3.53 2.01 -10.16
CA ILE A 357 4.71 2.64 -10.79
C ILE A 357 4.35 4.03 -11.33
N MET A 358 3.24 4.15 -12.07
CA MET A 358 2.82 5.43 -12.66
C MET A 358 2.38 6.43 -11.58
N TYR A 359 1.73 5.97 -10.50
CA TYR A 359 1.40 6.79 -9.34
C TYR A 359 2.66 7.38 -8.72
N ASN A 360 3.64 6.53 -8.36
CA ASN A 360 4.90 6.97 -7.78
C ASN A 360 5.68 7.91 -8.72
N PHE A 361 5.67 7.61 -10.01
CA PHE A 361 6.28 8.46 -11.04
C PHE A 361 5.64 9.86 -11.08
N ALA A 362 4.31 9.94 -11.03
CA ALA A 362 3.58 11.20 -11.05
C ALA A 362 3.78 12.00 -9.75
N GLU A 363 3.72 11.35 -8.59
CA GLU A 363 3.93 12.03 -7.29
C GLU A 363 5.35 12.57 -7.15
N MET A 364 6.37 11.81 -7.53
CA MET A 364 7.76 12.26 -7.47
C MET A 364 8.04 13.47 -8.36
N ILE A 365 7.38 13.56 -9.50
CA ILE A 365 7.50 14.73 -10.38
C ILE A 365 6.70 15.90 -9.79
N THR A 366 5.46 15.64 -9.34
CA THR A 366 4.56 16.69 -8.82
C THR A 366 5.09 17.33 -7.55
N SER A 367 5.68 16.54 -6.64
CA SER A 367 6.29 17.05 -5.40
C SER A 367 7.50 17.98 -5.64
N HIS A 368 8.12 17.88 -6.80
CA HIS A 368 9.26 18.74 -7.17
C HIS A 368 8.84 20.11 -7.75
N ILE A 369 7.57 20.25 -8.14
CA ILE A 369 7.09 21.46 -8.79
C ILE A 369 6.79 22.52 -7.76
N VAL A 370 7.48 23.64 -7.89
CA VAL A 370 7.31 24.80 -6.99
C VAL A 370 6.02 25.55 -7.37
N ILE A 371 5.07 25.59 -6.44
CA ILE A 371 3.88 26.43 -6.56
C ILE A 371 4.19 27.78 -5.91
N GLU A 372 4.11 28.85 -6.69
CA GLU A 372 4.33 30.21 -6.19
C GLU A 372 3.36 30.55 -5.05
N LYS A 373 3.91 30.89 -3.90
CA LYS A 373 3.15 31.40 -2.74
C LYS A 373 2.73 32.86 -3.05
N LYS A 374 1.52 33.02 -3.61
CA LYS A 374 0.88 34.35 -3.71
C LYS A 374 0.07 34.59 -2.45
N GLN A 375 -0.18 35.85 -2.08
CA GLN A 375 -1.14 36.18 -1.00
C GLN A 375 -2.54 35.67 -1.40
N ARG A 376 -2.93 34.53 -0.90
CA ARG A 376 -4.20 33.86 -1.19
C ARG A 376 -4.84 33.39 0.11
N LYS A 377 -6.17 33.34 0.15
CA LYS A 377 -6.98 32.91 1.30
C LYS A 377 -6.65 31.47 1.77
N TYR A 378 -6.20 30.59 0.86
CA TYR A 378 -5.95 29.16 1.12
C TYR A 378 -4.53 28.77 0.70
N THR A 379 -4.02 27.69 1.28
CA THR A 379 -2.89 26.96 0.74
C THR A 379 -3.34 26.22 -0.52
N TYR A 380 -2.47 26.09 -1.51
CA TYR A 380 -2.78 25.44 -2.78
C TYR A 380 -1.81 24.27 -3.02
N LYS A 381 -2.32 23.22 -3.64
CA LYS A 381 -1.52 22.09 -4.13
C LYS A 381 -1.80 21.86 -5.61
N ALA A 382 -0.89 21.16 -6.30
CA ALA A 382 -1.11 20.75 -7.68
C ALA A 382 -2.37 19.90 -7.82
N ASN A 383 -3.07 20.05 -8.94
CA ASN A 383 -4.18 19.18 -9.30
C ASN A 383 -3.60 17.84 -9.77
N PHE A 384 -3.68 16.80 -8.94
CA PHE A 384 -3.07 15.51 -9.21
C PHE A 384 -3.62 14.84 -10.49
N SER A 385 -4.89 15.06 -10.83
CA SER A 385 -5.46 14.51 -12.08
C SER A 385 -4.75 15.08 -13.32
N ILE A 386 -4.52 16.38 -13.36
CA ILE A 386 -3.77 17.02 -14.45
C ILE A 386 -2.30 16.59 -14.41
N ALA A 387 -1.72 16.53 -13.21
CA ALA A 387 -0.34 16.09 -13.05
C ALA A 387 -0.12 14.67 -13.55
N ALA A 388 -0.97 13.71 -13.17
CA ALA A 388 -0.90 12.33 -13.63
C ALA A 388 -1.01 12.20 -15.15
N HIS A 389 -1.94 12.93 -15.78
CA HIS A 389 -2.08 12.96 -17.23
C HIS A 389 -0.82 13.52 -17.91
N MET A 390 -0.33 14.66 -17.44
CA MET A 390 0.90 15.27 -17.99
C MET A 390 2.13 14.39 -17.80
N CYS A 391 2.24 13.71 -16.67
CA CYS A 391 3.30 12.74 -16.40
C CYS A 391 3.27 11.55 -17.38
N ARG A 392 2.08 11.05 -17.74
CA ARG A 392 1.95 10.01 -18.79
C ARG A 392 2.38 10.50 -20.16
N LEU A 393 1.95 11.70 -20.56
CA LEU A 393 2.40 12.30 -21.81
C LEU A 393 3.93 12.47 -21.82
N PHE A 394 4.50 12.89 -20.71
CA PHE A 394 5.95 13.01 -20.57
C PHE A 394 6.65 11.64 -20.61
N TYR A 395 6.12 10.63 -19.93
CA TYR A 395 6.63 9.26 -19.97
C TYR A 395 6.63 8.71 -21.41
N ARG A 396 5.53 8.88 -22.14
CA ARG A 396 5.39 8.47 -23.56
C ARG A 396 6.25 9.32 -24.53
N GLY A 397 6.88 10.41 -24.09
CA GLY A 397 7.67 11.30 -24.94
C GLY A 397 6.86 12.36 -25.69
N LYS A 398 5.55 12.48 -25.41
CA LYS A 398 4.62 13.45 -26.03
C LYS A 398 4.60 14.83 -25.36
N ALA A 399 5.30 14.98 -24.24
CA ALA A 399 5.49 16.26 -23.55
C ALA A 399 6.95 16.45 -23.15
N THR A 400 7.40 17.71 -23.11
CA THR A 400 8.73 18.10 -22.60
C THR A 400 8.68 18.41 -21.11
N SER A 401 9.82 18.35 -20.41
CA SER A 401 9.91 18.69 -18.98
C SER A 401 9.44 20.12 -18.68
N PRO A 402 9.87 21.17 -19.43
CA PRO A 402 9.38 22.53 -19.18
C PRO A 402 7.87 22.69 -19.34
N ASN A 403 7.30 22.08 -20.39
CA ASN A 403 5.85 22.15 -20.61
C ASN A 403 5.07 21.46 -19.50
N LEU A 404 5.52 20.27 -19.06
CA LEU A 404 4.93 19.53 -17.95
C LEU A 404 4.94 20.37 -16.68
N GLU A 405 6.08 20.92 -16.28
CA GLU A 405 6.24 21.71 -15.06
C GLU A 405 5.34 22.97 -15.09
N THR A 406 5.33 23.68 -16.23
CA THR A 406 4.50 24.88 -16.42
C THR A 406 3.01 24.56 -16.33
N ILE A 407 2.54 23.49 -16.95
CA ILE A 407 1.12 23.13 -16.95
C ILE A 407 0.70 22.71 -15.53
N ILE A 408 1.46 21.88 -14.86
CA ILE A 408 1.13 21.45 -13.50
C ILE A 408 1.11 22.63 -12.53
N ALA A 409 2.10 23.55 -12.61
CA ALA A 409 2.18 24.72 -11.75
C ALA A 409 0.99 25.71 -11.96
N ARG A 410 0.39 25.75 -13.16
CA ARG A 410 -0.81 26.56 -13.44
C ARG A 410 -2.10 25.97 -12.91
N HIS A 411 -2.20 24.62 -12.84
CA HIS A 411 -3.42 23.93 -12.44
C HIS A 411 -3.32 23.48 -10.99
N ILE A 412 -3.73 24.37 -10.09
CA ILE A 412 -3.67 24.17 -8.64
C ILE A 412 -5.07 24.18 -8.04
N ILE A 413 -5.24 23.46 -6.93
CA ILE A 413 -6.49 23.37 -6.19
C ILE A 413 -6.29 23.83 -4.74
N PRO A 414 -7.30 24.51 -4.11
CA PRO A 414 -7.20 24.94 -2.73
C PRO A 414 -7.23 23.74 -1.77
N VAL A 415 -6.36 23.75 -0.77
CA VAL A 415 -6.42 22.85 0.39
C VAL A 415 -7.35 23.51 1.42
N ARG A 416 -8.46 22.85 1.73
CA ARG A 416 -9.46 23.32 2.69
C ARG A 416 -9.43 22.42 3.91
N ASN A 417 -8.78 22.83 4.97
CA ASN A 417 -8.59 22.04 6.19
C ASN A 417 -9.89 21.79 6.96
N ASP A 418 -10.88 22.70 6.83
CA ASP A 418 -12.10 22.70 7.66
C ASP A 418 -13.28 21.95 7.03
N ARG A 419 -13.09 21.21 5.96
CA ARG A 419 -14.16 20.53 5.27
C ARG A 419 -14.41 19.13 5.81
N HIS A 420 -14.96 19.02 7.01
CA HIS A 420 -15.46 17.77 7.57
C HIS A 420 -16.78 17.38 6.87
N ARG A 421 -16.74 16.38 5.99
CA ARG A 421 -17.96 15.72 5.51
C ARG A 421 -18.31 14.61 6.48
N LYS A 422 -19.53 14.63 7.05
CA LYS A 422 -20.08 13.48 7.78
C LYS A 422 -19.96 12.25 6.89
N ARG A 423 -19.38 11.19 7.42
CA ARG A 423 -19.25 9.90 6.71
C ARG A 423 -20.67 9.36 6.45
N ASN A 424 -21.08 9.22 5.20
CA ASN A 424 -22.24 8.42 4.87
C ASN A 424 -21.87 6.95 5.11
N LEU A 425 -22.34 6.39 6.22
CA LEU A 425 -22.18 4.98 6.59
C LEU A 425 -23.09 4.03 5.79
N THR A 426 -23.87 4.56 4.83
CA THR A 426 -24.64 3.71 3.92
C THR A 426 -23.69 2.81 3.15
N ILE A 427 -23.92 1.51 3.26
CA ILE A 427 -23.24 0.46 2.48
C ILE A 427 -23.27 0.91 1.02
N LYS A 428 -22.11 1.20 0.44
CA LYS A 428 -22.02 1.49 -0.98
C LYS A 428 -22.49 0.25 -1.72
N VAL A 429 -23.60 0.37 -2.44
CA VAL A 429 -24.01 -0.65 -3.40
C VAL A 429 -22.84 -0.87 -4.34
N PHE A 430 -22.35 -2.09 -4.43
CA PHE A 430 -21.31 -2.48 -5.36
C PHE A 430 -21.77 -2.12 -6.78
N HIS A 431 -21.15 -1.12 -7.39
CA HIS A 431 -21.30 -0.90 -8.82
C HIS A 431 -20.55 -2.04 -9.50
N GLY A 432 -21.25 -2.82 -10.31
CA GLY A 432 -20.65 -3.95 -11.03
C GLY A 432 -19.42 -3.52 -11.84
N PHE A 433 -18.50 -4.43 -12.04
CA PHE A 433 -17.29 -4.24 -12.83
C PHE A 433 -17.64 -3.66 -14.21
N LEU A 434 -17.12 -2.49 -14.52
CA LEU A 434 -17.25 -1.84 -15.82
C LEU A 434 -16.06 -2.27 -16.69
N TYR A 435 -16.20 -3.41 -17.37
CA TYR A 435 -15.26 -3.80 -18.42
C TYR A 435 -15.49 -2.89 -19.63
N ARG A 436 -14.48 -2.15 -20.04
CA ARG A 436 -14.54 -1.39 -21.30
C ARG A 436 -14.37 -2.35 -22.46
N VAL A 437 -15.44 -2.52 -23.19
CA VAL A 437 -15.42 -3.27 -24.47
C VAL A 437 -14.53 -2.51 -25.46
N ALA A 438 -13.71 -3.26 -26.20
CA ALA A 438 -12.80 -2.72 -27.21
C ALA A 438 -13.56 -1.98 -28.33
#